data_5c7752457699d694d65fa55bd741f455
#
_entry.id   5c7752457699d694d65fa55bd741f455
#
_cell.length_a   1.000
_cell.length_b   1.000
_cell.length_c   1.000
_cell.angle_alpha   90.00
_cell.angle_beta   90.00
_cell.angle_gamma   90.00
#
_symmetry.space_group_name_H-M   'P 1'
#
loop_
_entity.id
_entity.type
_entity.pdbx_description
1 polymer ?
#
loop_
_entity_poly.entity_id
_entity_poly.type
_entity_poly.pdbx_seq_one_letter_code
_entity_poly.pdbx_strand_id
1 'polypeptide(L)'
;MPNPDVIVGLDTSDDAGVYRLNEETALVQTVDYFTPIVDDPYMFGAIAAANALSDVYAMGGKPLTVLNIVGFPVSKLDKKILAEILRGGADKVKEAGAVIIGGHSIDDRDPKFGMAVTGIVHPDKVWTNAGACPGDKLILTKPIGVGILTTAIKRGKASQDAIERVQQVMASLNKTASEVAHGFEIHACTDITGFGLLGHAMEMARGSCAGIVIHADRVPVLPETRSLAEQGIMPGGTHRNFDWLKDDVDYAGHIDETMRYILCDAVTSGGLLLSVPAGDAEPLVQALHGKGVTEAAIIGEVVSDHPKRIVVK
;
A
#
# COMPACT_ATOMS: atom_id res chain seq x y z
N MET A 1 -17.16 -1.46 25.71
CA MET A 1 -16.15 -0.89 26.63
C MET A 1 -14.83 -0.94 25.92
N PRO A 2 -13.98 0.08 25.95
CA PRO A 2 -12.65 0.01 25.38
C PRO A 2 -11.86 -1.11 26.09
N ASN A 3 -11.25 -2.00 25.32
CA ASN A 3 -10.37 -3.03 25.85
C ASN A 3 -8.95 -2.44 25.93
N PRO A 4 -8.29 -2.41 27.10
CA PRO A 4 -6.96 -1.79 27.27
C PRO A 4 -5.86 -2.55 26.48
N ASP A 5 -6.13 -3.78 26.05
CA ASP A 5 -5.17 -4.58 25.25
C ASP A 5 -5.28 -4.28 23.74
N VAL A 6 -6.30 -3.53 23.29
CA VAL A 6 -6.36 -3.04 21.91
C VAL A 6 -5.46 -1.82 21.80
N ILE A 7 -4.30 -1.99 21.14
CA ILE A 7 -3.33 -0.91 20.91
C ILE A 7 -3.79 -0.06 19.72
N VAL A 8 -4.20 -0.71 18.63
CA VAL A 8 -4.78 -0.07 17.44
C VAL A 8 -6.09 -0.74 17.11
N GLY A 9 -7.16 0.06 16.97
CA GLY A 9 -8.53 -0.40 16.75
C GLY A 9 -9.21 0.35 15.61
N LEU A 10 -10.47 0.73 15.82
CA LEU A 10 -11.30 1.37 14.81
C LEU A 10 -11.28 2.92 14.87
N ASP A 11 -10.61 3.48 15.85
CA ASP A 11 -10.63 4.93 16.11
C ASP A 11 -9.72 5.72 15.16
N THR A 12 -8.71 5.04 14.62
CA THR A 12 -7.76 5.52 13.61
C THR A 12 -7.88 4.67 12.35
N SER A 13 -7.58 5.26 11.18
CA SER A 13 -7.63 4.54 9.90
C SER A 13 -6.29 3.85 9.62
N ASP A 14 -5.79 3.08 10.60
CA ASP A 14 -4.56 2.31 10.46
C ASP A 14 -4.77 1.04 9.62
N ASP A 15 -3.69 0.52 9.06
CA ASP A 15 -3.69 -0.57 8.09
C ASP A 15 -4.13 -1.91 8.71
N ALA A 16 -3.88 -2.13 10.02
CA ALA A 16 -4.28 -3.35 10.71
C ALA A 16 -4.68 -3.10 12.17
N GLY A 17 -5.49 -4.00 12.73
CA GLY A 17 -5.77 -4.05 14.15
C GLY A 17 -4.58 -4.63 14.94
N VAL A 18 -4.26 -4.03 16.11
CA VAL A 18 -3.17 -4.49 16.97
C VAL A 18 -3.69 -4.78 18.37
N TYR A 19 -3.47 -6.01 18.82
CA TYR A 19 -3.92 -6.50 20.13
C TYR A 19 -2.74 -7.00 20.98
N ARG A 20 -2.58 -6.46 22.17
CA ARG A 20 -1.52 -6.86 23.13
C ARG A 20 -1.79 -8.24 23.70
N LEU A 21 -0.83 -9.16 23.59
CA LEU A 21 -0.87 -10.45 24.28
C LEU A 21 -0.13 -10.41 25.63
N ASN A 22 0.99 -9.71 25.67
CA ASN A 22 1.82 -9.51 26.85
C ASN A 22 2.73 -8.28 26.65
N GLU A 23 3.68 -8.06 27.55
CA GLU A 23 4.58 -6.89 27.51
C GLU A 23 5.53 -6.87 26.31
N GLU A 24 5.82 -8.04 25.71
CA GLU A 24 6.78 -8.18 24.60
C GLU A 24 6.13 -8.45 23.26
N THR A 25 4.83 -8.84 23.24
CA THR A 25 4.18 -9.33 22.01
C THR A 25 2.78 -8.76 21.85
N ALA A 26 2.52 -8.19 20.69
CA ALA A 26 1.19 -7.87 20.22
C ALA A 26 0.91 -8.59 18.88
N LEU A 27 -0.33 -8.98 18.67
CA LEU A 27 -0.82 -9.48 17.38
C LEU A 27 -1.13 -8.31 16.46
N VAL A 28 -0.76 -8.45 15.20
CA VAL A 28 -1.21 -7.60 14.08
C VAL A 28 -2.14 -8.46 13.23
N GLN A 29 -3.36 -8.01 13.00
CA GLN A 29 -4.36 -8.76 12.25
C GLN A 29 -5.01 -7.90 11.18
N THR A 30 -5.03 -8.42 9.97
CA THR A 30 -5.67 -7.80 8.81
C THR A 30 -6.36 -8.81 7.92
N VAL A 31 -7.22 -8.34 7.03
CA VAL A 31 -7.88 -9.13 6.00
C VAL A 31 -8.09 -8.29 4.75
N ASP A 32 -7.53 -8.78 3.63
CA ASP A 32 -7.72 -8.18 2.32
C ASP A 32 -8.05 -9.23 1.27
N TYR A 33 -9.01 -8.93 0.41
CA TYR A 33 -9.35 -9.74 -0.75
C TYR A 33 -10.02 -8.89 -1.85
N PHE A 34 -9.79 -9.23 -3.10
CA PHE A 34 -10.35 -8.50 -4.24
C PHE A 34 -10.53 -9.39 -5.47
N THR A 35 -11.17 -8.84 -6.49
CA THR A 35 -11.36 -9.48 -7.80
C THR A 35 -10.10 -9.35 -8.66
N PRO A 36 -9.88 -10.22 -9.69
CA PRO A 36 -8.72 -10.15 -10.56
C PRO A 36 -8.52 -8.77 -11.19
N ILE A 37 -7.28 -8.30 -11.09
CA ILE A 37 -6.80 -7.03 -11.67
C ILE A 37 -5.79 -7.25 -12.81
N VAL A 38 -5.38 -8.49 -12.99
CA VAL A 38 -4.50 -8.98 -14.07
C VAL A 38 -5.07 -10.28 -14.62
N ASP A 39 -4.70 -10.62 -15.86
CA ASP A 39 -5.25 -11.81 -16.55
C ASP A 39 -4.52 -13.11 -16.15
N ASP A 40 -3.26 -13.04 -15.75
CA ASP A 40 -2.48 -14.19 -15.30
C ASP A 40 -2.94 -14.64 -13.89
N PRO A 41 -3.47 -15.88 -13.74
CA PRO A 41 -3.98 -16.35 -12.46
C PRO A 41 -2.90 -16.47 -11.37
N TYR A 42 -1.69 -16.92 -11.74
CA TYR A 42 -0.58 -17.00 -10.79
C TYR A 42 -0.19 -15.62 -10.27
N MET A 43 -0.06 -14.65 -11.19
CA MET A 43 0.28 -13.28 -10.85
C MET A 43 -0.82 -12.62 -10.01
N PHE A 44 -2.11 -12.88 -10.31
CA PHE A 44 -3.21 -12.41 -9.47
C PHE A 44 -3.08 -12.93 -8.03
N GLY A 45 -2.81 -14.23 -7.87
CA GLY A 45 -2.58 -14.83 -6.54
C GLY A 45 -1.39 -14.22 -5.81
N ALA A 46 -0.28 -14.00 -6.51
CA ALA A 46 0.92 -13.38 -5.96
C ALA A 46 0.67 -11.92 -5.49
N ILE A 47 -0.04 -11.14 -6.31
CA ILE A 47 -0.39 -9.75 -5.99
C ILE A 47 -1.35 -9.69 -4.79
N ALA A 48 -2.36 -10.55 -4.75
CA ALA A 48 -3.31 -10.58 -3.64
C ALA A 48 -2.63 -10.93 -2.31
N ALA A 49 -1.67 -11.85 -2.33
CA ALA A 49 -0.87 -12.16 -1.16
C ALA A 49 0.06 -11.01 -0.75
N ALA A 50 0.73 -10.37 -1.73
CA ALA A 50 1.61 -9.23 -1.45
C ALA A 50 0.83 -8.06 -0.82
N ASN A 51 -0.39 -7.80 -1.31
CA ASN A 51 -1.26 -6.77 -0.78
C ASN A 51 -1.70 -7.08 0.66
N ALA A 52 -2.24 -8.29 0.93
CA ALA A 52 -2.71 -8.65 2.27
C ALA A 52 -1.58 -8.72 3.32
N LEU A 53 -0.35 -9.04 2.91
CA LEU A 53 0.82 -9.05 3.79
C LEU A 53 1.33 -7.63 4.10
N SER A 54 0.99 -6.65 3.26
CA SER A 54 1.53 -5.29 3.31
C SER A 54 1.13 -4.56 4.59
N ASP A 55 -0.13 -4.68 5.03
CA ASP A 55 -0.63 -4.06 6.25
C ASP A 55 0.22 -4.44 7.48
N VAL A 56 0.64 -5.71 7.56
CA VAL A 56 1.50 -6.15 8.67
C VAL A 56 2.84 -5.46 8.63
N TYR A 57 3.42 -5.25 7.44
CA TYR A 57 4.68 -4.52 7.28
C TYR A 57 4.52 -3.03 7.59
N ALA A 58 3.39 -2.42 7.21
CA ALA A 58 3.07 -1.03 7.49
C ALA A 58 2.94 -0.75 8.99
N MET A 59 2.46 -1.74 9.76
CA MET A 59 2.41 -1.68 11.23
C MET A 59 3.74 -2.00 11.92
N GLY A 60 4.85 -2.15 11.18
CA GLY A 60 6.15 -2.56 11.73
C GLY A 60 6.19 -4.01 12.19
N GLY A 61 5.22 -4.82 11.78
CA GLY A 61 5.06 -6.21 12.18
C GLY A 61 5.77 -7.21 11.26
N LYS A 62 5.87 -8.44 11.76
CA LYS A 62 6.35 -9.60 10.99
C LYS A 62 5.21 -10.57 10.76
N PRO A 63 4.82 -10.87 9.50
CA PRO A 63 3.81 -11.89 9.20
C PRO A 63 4.23 -13.26 9.72
N LEU A 64 3.28 -14.01 10.30
CA LEU A 64 3.49 -15.37 10.83
C LEU A 64 2.62 -16.39 10.12
N THR A 65 1.30 -16.18 10.12
CA THR A 65 0.33 -17.15 9.61
C THR A 65 -0.69 -16.49 8.71
N VAL A 66 -1.20 -17.27 7.77
CA VAL A 66 -2.13 -16.80 6.75
C VAL A 66 -3.31 -17.79 6.62
N LEU A 67 -4.52 -17.25 6.50
CA LEU A 67 -5.72 -17.97 6.08
C LEU A 67 -6.15 -17.48 4.70
N ASN A 68 -6.26 -18.37 3.71
CA ASN A 68 -6.76 -18.03 2.39
C ASN A 68 -8.26 -17.74 2.41
N ILE A 69 -8.68 -16.69 1.69
CA ILE A 69 -10.09 -16.35 1.44
C ILE A 69 -10.33 -16.47 -0.06
N VAL A 70 -11.26 -17.38 -0.43
CA VAL A 70 -11.49 -17.75 -1.82
C VAL A 70 -12.98 -17.67 -2.17
N GLY A 71 -13.33 -16.84 -3.15
CA GLY A 71 -14.58 -16.94 -3.89
C GLY A 71 -14.26 -17.41 -5.32
N PHE A 72 -14.86 -18.51 -5.81
CA PHE A 72 -14.51 -19.03 -7.12
C PHE A 72 -15.71 -19.66 -7.83
N PRO A 73 -16.01 -19.29 -9.09
CA PRO A 73 -17.13 -19.82 -9.86
C PRO A 73 -16.83 -21.21 -10.43
N VAL A 74 -16.90 -22.24 -9.59
CA VAL A 74 -16.51 -23.63 -9.95
C VAL A 74 -17.29 -24.23 -11.11
N SER A 75 -18.46 -23.70 -11.42
CA SER A 75 -19.29 -24.11 -12.57
C SER A 75 -18.91 -23.42 -13.88
N LYS A 76 -18.13 -22.32 -13.84
CA LYS A 76 -17.82 -21.48 -15.01
C LYS A 76 -16.36 -21.51 -15.41
N LEU A 77 -15.45 -21.67 -14.45
CA LEU A 77 -14.01 -21.62 -14.67
C LEU A 77 -13.33 -22.95 -14.31
N ASP A 78 -12.27 -23.28 -15.07
CA ASP A 78 -11.46 -24.46 -14.78
C ASP A 78 -10.76 -24.32 -13.42
N LYS A 79 -10.83 -25.37 -12.60
CA LYS A 79 -10.14 -25.45 -11.31
C LYS A 79 -8.62 -25.28 -11.39
N LYS A 80 -8.02 -25.48 -12.58
CA LYS A 80 -6.60 -25.17 -12.82
C LYS A 80 -6.30 -23.69 -12.62
N ILE A 81 -7.25 -22.80 -12.96
CA ILE A 81 -7.11 -21.37 -12.72
C ILE A 81 -7.00 -21.11 -11.21
N LEU A 82 -7.88 -21.71 -10.41
CA LEU A 82 -7.82 -21.60 -8.96
C LEU A 82 -6.50 -22.16 -8.41
N ALA A 83 -6.03 -23.28 -8.93
CA ALA A 83 -4.76 -23.87 -8.51
C ALA A 83 -3.57 -22.92 -8.75
N GLU A 84 -3.54 -22.21 -9.89
CA GLU A 84 -2.50 -21.22 -10.20
C GLU A 84 -2.61 -19.99 -9.28
N ILE A 85 -3.84 -19.51 -8.97
CA ILE A 85 -4.05 -18.41 -8.01
C ILE A 85 -3.48 -18.80 -6.64
N LEU A 86 -3.85 -19.99 -6.14
CA LEU A 86 -3.38 -20.48 -4.85
C LEU A 86 -1.86 -20.69 -4.82
N ARG A 87 -1.27 -21.14 -5.93
CA ARG A 87 0.19 -21.31 -6.07
C ARG A 87 0.91 -19.98 -5.99
N GLY A 88 0.46 -18.95 -6.74
CA GLY A 88 1.02 -17.60 -6.69
C GLY A 88 0.97 -17.01 -5.29
N GLY A 89 -0.18 -17.15 -4.59
CA GLY A 89 -0.33 -16.73 -3.21
C GLY A 89 0.62 -17.48 -2.26
N ALA A 90 0.72 -18.80 -2.40
CA ALA A 90 1.59 -19.62 -1.55
C ALA A 90 3.08 -19.27 -1.70
N ASP A 91 3.53 -19.01 -2.92
CA ASP A 91 4.92 -18.62 -3.17
C ASP A 91 5.25 -17.29 -2.50
N LYS A 92 4.32 -16.30 -2.52
CA LYS A 92 4.51 -15.02 -1.82
C LYS A 92 4.46 -15.14 -0.30
N VAL A 93 3.59 -15.95 0.25
CA VAL A 93 3.56 -16.23 1.70
C VAL A 93 4.87 -16.87 2.15
N LYS A 94 5.42 -17.81 1.35
CA LYS A 94 6.72 -18.40 1.61
C LYS A 94 7.86 -17.37 1.52
N GLU A 95 7.85 -16.48 0.53
CA GLU A 95 8.81 -15.36 0.39
C GLU A 95 8.76 -14.42 1.61
N ALA A 96 7.57 -14.14 2.14
CA ALA A 96 7.39 -13.39 3.37
C ALA A 96 7.99 -14.09 4.60
N GLY A 97 8.19 -15.41 4.55
CA GLY A 97 8.60 -16.24 5.69
C GLY A 97 7.43 -16.62 6.59
N ALA A 98 6.20 -16.47 6.10
CA ALA A 98 4.97 -16.88 6.78
C ALA A 98 4.50 -18.26 6.30
N VAL A 99 3.46 -18.82 6.94
CA VAL A 99 2.90 -20.12 6.59
C VAL A 99 1.37 -20.05 6.43
N ILE A 100 0.86 -20.71 5.40
CA ILE A 100 -0.58 -20.89 5.22
C ILE A 100 -1.03 -22.01 6.18
N ILE A 101 -1.97 -21.70 7.07
CA ILE A 101 -2.49 -22.67 8.08
C ILE A 101 -3.94 -23.10 7.81
N GLY A 102 -4.58 -22.57 6.78
CA GLY A 102 -5.94 -22.89 6.40
C GLY A 102 -6.60 -21.84 5.53
N GLY A 103 -7.89 -21.72 5.65
CA GLY A 103 -8.70 -20.75 4.92
C GLY A 103 -10.11 -21.22 4.69
N HIS A 104 -10.86 -20.47 3.91
CA HIS A 104 -12.23 -20.79 3.53
C HIS A 104 -12.46 -20.52 2.04
N SER A 105 -13.28 -21.35 1.39
CA SER A 105 -13.67 -21.17 -0.01
C SER A 105 -15.18 -21.29 -0.17
N ILE A 106 -15.74 -20.43 -1.01
CA ILE A 106 -17.14 -20.44 -1.39
C ILE A 106 -17.30 -20.48 -2.92
N ASP A 107 -18.42 -21.00 -3.41
CA ASP A 107 -18.85 -20.78 -4.79
C ASP A 107 -19.35 -19.34 -4.93
N ASP A 108 -18.82 -18.59 -5.89
CA ASP A 108 -19.16 -17.19 -6.11
C ASP A 108 -19.36 -16.93 -7.62
N ARG A 109 -19.96 -15.80 -7.96
CA ARG A 109 -20.18 -15.42 -9.37
C ARG A 109 -18.91 -15.05 -10.08
N ASP A 110 -17.99 -14.37 -9.36
CA ASP A 110 -16.72 -13.83 -9.84
C ASP A 110 -15.58 -14.33 -8.96
N PRO A 111 -14.40 -14.61 -9.55
CA PRO A 111 -13.22 -14.94 -8.75
C PRO A 111 -12.89 -13.84 -7.75
N LYS A 112 -12.63 -14.22 -6.51
CA LYS A 112 -12.07 -13.37 -5.45
C LYS A 112 -11.01 -14.16 -4.72
N PHE A 113 -9.92 -13.52 -4.43
CA PHE A 113 -8.84 -14.11 -3.65
C PHE A 113 -8.20 -13.06 -2.74
N GLY A 114 -7.78 -13.50 -1.60
CA GLY A 114 -7.04 -12.73 -0.62
C GLY A 114 -6.77 -13.54 0.62
N MET A 115 -6.39 -12.86 1.69
CA MET A 115 -5.90 -13.53 2.89
C MET A 115 -6.30 -12.75 4.13
N ALA A 116 -6.56 -13.49 5.21
CA ALA A 116 -6.45 -12.94 6.55
C ALA A 116 -5.03 -13.25 7.06
N VAL A 117 -4.32 -12.22 7.48
CA VAL A 117 -2.93 -12.33 7.91
C VAL A 117 -2.83 -12.04 9.39
N THR A 118 -2.09 -12.89 10.11
CA THR A 118 -1.69 -12.65 11.49
C THR A 118 -0.18 -12.48 11.54
N GLY A 119 0.25 -11.35 12.06
CA GLY A 119 1.64 -11.03 12.35
C GLY A 119 1.86 -10.74 13.82
N ILE A 120 3.10 -10.45 14.19
CA ILE A 120 3.50 -10.00 15.52
C ILE A 120 4.36 -8.75 15.43
N VAL A 121 4.28 -7.96 16.51
CA VAL A 121 5.12 -6.78 16.73
C VAL A 121 5.35 -6.62 18.23
N HIS A 122 6.43 -5.94 18.63
CA HIS A 122 6.57 -5.52 20.03
C HIS A 122 5.60 -4.37 20.32
N PRO A 123 4.84 -4.37 21.42
CA PRO A 123 3.83 -3.34 21.70
C PRO A 123 4.33 -1.91 21.59
N ASP A 124 5.56 -1.65 22.00
CA ASP A 124 6.18 -0.31 21.98
C ASP A 124 6.83 0.03 20.61
N LYS A 125 6.77 -0.87 19.63
CA LYS A 125 7.35 -0.69 18.28
C LYS A 125 6.31 -0.75 17.17
N VAL A 126 5.05 -0.58 17.52
CA VAL A 126 3.97 -0.49 16.53
C VAL A 126 4.11 0.82 15.77
N TRP A 127 4.14 0.72 14.46
CA TRP A 127 3.99 1.89 13.61
C TRP A 127 2.50 2.14 13.36
N THR A 128 2.12 3.40 13.28
CA THR A 128 0.75 3.81 12.97
C THR A 128 0.79 4.86 11.85
N ASN A 129 -0.33 5.15 11.25
CA ASN A 129 -0.45 6.26 10.30
C ASN A 129 -0.51 7.62 11.01
N ALA A 130 -0.59 7.65 12.33
CA ALA A 130 -0.55 8.83 13.18
C ALA A 130 0.81 8.95 13.89
N GLY A 131 1.25 10.19 14.16
CA GLY A 131 2.53 10.43 14.86
C GLY A 131 3.57 11.15 14.03
N ALA A 132 3.29 11.44 12.76
CA ALA A 132 4.16 12.27 11.93
C ALA A 132 4.36 13.65 12.56
N CYS A 133 5.63 14.07 12.66
CA CYS A 133 6.04 15.29 13.36
C CYS A 133 6.44 16.39 12.36
N PRO A 134 6.09 17.67 12.60
CA PRO A 134 6.60 18.77 11.79
C PRO A 134 8.13 18.75 11.72
N GLY A 135 8.67 18.81 10.51
CA GLY A 135 10.10 18.67 10.21
C GLY A 135 10.48 17.30 9.64
N ASP A 136 9.62 16.29 9.77
CA ASP A 136 9.84 14.99 9.16
C ASP A 136 9.88 15.07 7.64
N LYS A 137 10.59 14.11 7.02
CA LYS A 137 10.53 13.84 5.60
C LYS A 137 9.67 12.64 5.30
N LEU A 138 8.98 12.69 4.17
CA LEU A 138 8.12 11.60 3.69
C LEU A 138 8.84 10.82 2.60
N ILE A 139 8.97 9.51 2.81
CA ILE A 139 9.61 8.58 1.88
C ILE A 139 8.56 7.63 1.33
N LEU A 140 8.47 7.52 0.00
CA LEU A 140 7.64 6.54 -0.70
C LEU A 140 8.54 5.42 -1.24
N THR A 141 8.18 4.15 -1.01
CA THR A 141 9.07 3.02 -1.31
C THR A 141 8.76 2.29 -2.63
N LYS A 142 7.62 2.54 -3.27
CA LYS A 142 7.27 2.02 -4.61
C LYS A 142 6.65 3.15 -5.45
N PRO A 143 6.71 3.07 -6.78
CA PRO A 143 6.09 4.06 -7.67
C PRO A 143 4.56 3.95 -7.65
N ILE A 144 3.89 5.06 -7.99
CA ILE A 144 2.44 5.14 -8.21
C ILE A 144 2.09 5.00 -9.70
N GLY A 145 0.77 4.97 -10.01
CA GLY A 145 0.25 4.81 -11.38
C GLY A 145 -0.29 3.41 -11.67
N VAL A 146 -0.36 2.56 -10.65
CA VAL A 146 -0.81 1.17 -10.74
C VAL A 146 -2.25 1.05 -11.26
N GLY A 147 -3.18 1.88 -10.74
CA GLY A 147 -4.58 1.83 -11.14
C GLY A 147 -4.81 2.25 -12.59
N ILE A 148 -4.08 3.27 -13.05
CA ILE A 148 -4.10 3.71 -14.44
C ILE A 148 -3.60 2.59 -15.35
N LEU A 149 -2.45 1.97 -15.02
CA LEU A 149 -1.89 0.87 -15.82
C LEU A 149 -2.77 -0.39 -15.82
N THR A 150 -3.32 -0.80 -14.68
CA THR A 150 -4.23 -1.96 -14.63
C THR A 150 -5.52 -1.70 -15.39
N THR A 151 -6.01 -0.45 -15.40
CA THR A 151 -7.14 -0.04 -16.25
C THR A 151 -6.77 -0.09 -17.73
N ALA A 152 -5.55 0.31 -18.09
CA ALA A 152 -5.05 0.22 -19.46
C ALA A 152 -4.90 -1.25 -19.93
N ILE A 153 -4.42 -2.14 -19.07
CA ILE A 153 -4.36 -3.59 -19.31
C ILE A 153 -5.75 -4.11 -19.65
N LYS A 154 -6.74 -3.85 -18.80
CA LYS A 154 -8.13 -4.27 -19.00
C LYS A 154 -8.74 -3.73 -20.31
N ARG A 155 -8.28 -2.59 -20.81
CA ARG A 155 -8.72 -1.98 -22.07
C ARG A 155 -7.85 -2.36 -23.28
N GLY A 156 -6.82 -3.21 -23.10
CA GLY A 156 -5.88 -3.60 -24.15
C GLY A 156 -5.05 -2.44 -24.69
N LYS A 157 -4.69 -1.47 -23.82
CA LYS A 157 -3.98 -0.23 -24.19
C LYS A 157 -2.58 -0.12 -23.58
N ALA A 158 -2.19 -1.00 -22.66
CA ALA A 158 -0.86 -1.03 -22.08
C ALA A 158 0.12 -1.79 -22.98
N SER A 159 1.38 -1.36 -23.03
CA SER A 159 2.45 -2.11 -23.67
C SER A 159 2.80 -3.37 -22.86
N GLN A 160 3.48 -4.33 -23.49
CA GLN A 160 3.91 -5.54 -22.79
C GLN A 160 4.90 -5.22 -21.66
N ASP A 161 5.81 -4.29 -21.88
CA ASP A 161 6.77 -3.83 -20.87
C ASP A 161 6.08 -3.20 -19.67
N ALA A 162 5.04 -2.37 -19.91
CA ALA A 162 4.24 -1.77 -18.84
C ALA A 162 3.46 -2.81 -18.04
N ILE A 163 2.90 -3.84 -18.71
CA ILE A 163 2.21 -4.96 -18.06
C ILE A 163 3.18 -5.69 -17.12
N GLU A 164 4.34 -6.11 -17.62
CA GLU A 164 5.34 -6.83 -16.83
C GLU A 164 5.82 -5.97 -15.65
N ARG A 165 6.10 -4.69 -15.90
CA ARG A 165 6.58 -3.77 -14.86
C ARG A 165 5.57 -3.55 -13.75
N VAL A 166 4.31 -3.25 -14.05
CA VAL A 166 3.29 -3.02 -13.03
C VAL A 166 2.98 -4.29 -12.23
N GLN A 167 2.98 -5.45 -12.87
CA GLN A 167 2.81 -6.73 -12.20
C GLN A 167 3.96 -7.01 -11.21
N GLN A 168 5.22 -6.75 -11.60
CA GLN A 168 6.38 -6.88 -10.73
C GLN A 168 6.27 -5.96 -9.51
N VAL A 169 5.88 -4.69 -9.71
CA VAL A 169 5.70 -3.73 -8.62
C VAL A 169 4.61 -4.18 -7.65
N MET A 170 3.45 -4.59 -8.16
CA MET A 170 2.35 -5.09 -7.30
C MET A 170 2.71 -6.38 -6.56
N ALA A 171 3.42 -7.31 -7.21
CA ALA A 171 3.82 -8.59 -6.61
C ALA A 171 5.03 -8.46 -5.67
N SER A 172 5.74 -7.34 -5.63
CA SER A 172 6.86 -7.15 -4.70
C SER A 172 6.34 -6.93 -3.27
N LEU A 173 6.95 -7.62 -2.29
CA LEU A 173 6.62 -7.46 -0.87
C LEU A 173 7.19 -6.14 -0.32
N ASN A 174 6.47 -5.51 0.59
CA ASN A 174 7.00 -4.40 1.40
C ASN A 174 7.95 -4.87 2.52
N LYS A 175 8.25 -6.18 2.58
CA LYS A 175 9.14 -6.82 3.54
C LYS A 175 10.49 -6.13 3.66
N THR A 176 11.22 -6.00 2.55
CA THR A 176 12.57 -5.40 2.55
C THR A 176 12.53 -3.94 3.01
N ALA A 177 11.52 -3.18 2.58
CA ALA A 177 11.36 -1.80 3.01
C ALA A 177 11.12 -1.70 4.52
N SER A 178 10.22 -2.53 5.07
CA SER A 178 9.95 -2.59 6.50
C SER A 178 11.19 -3.07 7.30
N GLU A 179 11.87 -4.14 6.86
CA GLU A 179 13.07 -4.65 7.54
C GLU A 179 14.20 -3.60 7.58
N VAL A 180 14.38 -2.82 6.52
CA VAL A 180 15.38 -1.73 6.50
C VAL A 180 14.94 -0.59 7.42
N ALA A 181 13.66 -0.20 7.39
CA ALA A 181 13.10 0.88 8.17
C ALA A 181 13.22 0.64 9.70
N HIS A 182 13.23 -0.62 10.15
CA HIS A 182 13.48 -0.95 11.57
C HIS A 182 14.84 -0.49 12.11
N GLY A 183 15.79 -0.16 11.26
CA GLY A 183 17.08 0.42 11.64
C GLY A 183 17.07 1.93 11.87
N PHE A 184 15.92 2.59 11.71
CA PHE A 184 15.73 4.04 11.76
C PHE A 184 14.56 4.41 12.66
N GLU A 185 14.45 5.69 13.01
CA GLU A 185 13.29 6.20 13.73
C GLU A 185 12.14 6.44 12.75
N ILE A 186 11.00 5.79 13.00
CA ILE A 186 9.79 5.92 12.19
C ILE A 186 8.70 6.55 13.06
N HIS A 187 8.27 7.75 12.71
CA HIS A 187 7.21 8.45 13.41
C HIS A 187 5.81 8.04 12.95
N ALA A 188 5.63 7.80 11.64
CA ALA A 188 4.39 7.28 11.09
C ALA A 188 4.67 6.44 9.84
N CYS A 189 3.81 5.47 9.59
CA CYS A 189 3.86 4.59 8.42
C CYS A 189 2.44 4.20 8.00
N THR A 190 2.23 4.09 6.69
CA THR A 190 1.07 3.43 6.07
C THR A 190 1.51 2.86 4.73
N ASP A 191 0.76 1.93 4.15
CA ASP A 191 0.97 1.53 2.77
C ASP A 191 0.02 2.28 1.81
N ILE A 192 0.40 2.37 0.55
CA ILE A 192 -0.40 3.09 -0.45
C ILE A 192 -1.27 2.10 -1.21
N THR A 193 -2.57 2.18 -0.96
CA THR A 193 -3.57 1.30 -1.59
C THR A 193 -4.73 2.08 -2.23
N GLY A 194 -5.96 1.71 -1.98
CA GLY A 194 -7.15 2.16 -2.71
C GLY A 194 -7.43 3.65 -2.69
N PHE A 195 -7.02 4.38 -1.66
CA PHE A 195 -7.18 5.84 -1.57
C PHE A 195 -6.09 6.63 -2.29
N GLY A 196 -5.06 5.95 -2.83
CA GLY A 196 -3.96 6.57 -3.53
C GLY A 196 -2.99 7.33 -2.61
N LEU A 197 -1.92 7.87 -3.18
CA LEU A 197 -0.89 8.55 -2.40
C LEU A 197 -1.47 9.71 -1.56
N LEU A 198 -2.27 10.58 -2.18
CA LEU A 198 -2.81 11.73 -1.46
C LEU A 198 -3.89 11.35 -0.44
N GLY A 199 -4.65 10.27 -0.66
CA GLY A 199 -5.63 9.80 0.31
C GLY A 199 -4.97 9.29 1.59
N HIS A 200 -3.99 8.40 1.48
CA HIS A 200 -3.25 7.88 2.64
C HIS A 200 -2.38 8.95 3.31
N ALA A 201 -1.77 9.87 2.53
CA ALA A 201 -1.11 11.04 3.11
C ALA A 201 -2.09 11.94 3.89
N MET A 202 -3.35 12.04 3.44
CA MET A 202 -4.39 12.78 4.17
C MET A 202 -4.78 12.10 5.48
N GLU A 203 -4.88 10.77 5.50
CA GLU A 203 -5.10 10.01 6.73
C GLU A 203 -3.96 10.25 7.73
N MET A 204 -2.70 10.19 7.25
CA MET A 204 -1.52 10.53 8.06
C MET A 204 -1.56 11.97 8.58
N ALA A 205 -1.89 12.96 7.74
CA ALA A 205 -1.99 14.37 8.13
C ALA A 205 -3.06 14.60 9.21
N ARG A 206 -4.21 13.93 9.05
CA ARG A 206 -5.34 14.03 9.99
C ARG A 206 -5.03 13.33 11.31
N GLY A 207 -4.49 12.12 11.26
CA GLY A 207 -4.10 11.34 12.45
C GLY A 207 -3.02 12.03 13.27
N SER A 208 -2.05 12.66 12.60
CA SER A 208 -0.94 13.39 13.22
C SER A 208 -1.30 14.85 13.58
N CYS A 209 -2.48 15.35 13.19
CA CYS A 209 -2.84 16.76 13.32
C CYS A 209 -1.80 17.73 12.70
N ALA A 210 -1.11 17.33 11.64
CA ALA A 210 -0.04 18.07 10.97
C ALA A 210 -0.42 18.40 9.51
N GLY A 211 0.29 19.31 8.87
CA GLY A 211 0.21 19.56 7.44
C GLY A 211 1.23 18.71 6.68
N ILE A 212 0.93 18.41 5.42
CA ILE A 212 1.86 17.69 4.54
C ILE A 212 2.13 18.52 3.28
N VAL A 213 3.39 18.56 2.86
CA VAL A 213 3.83 19.09 1.56
C VAL A 213 4.32 17.93 0.71
N ILE A 214 3.77 17.75 -0.48
CA ILE A 214 4.22 16.76 -1.49
C ILE A 214 4.87 17.50 -2.66
N HIS A 215 6.08 17.10 -3.02
CA HIS A 215 6.79 17.57 -4.21
C HIS A 215 6.47 16.63 -5.38
N ALA A 216 5.56 17.04 -6.25
CA ALA A 216 5.03 16.20 -7.34
C ALA A 216 6.12 15.70 -8.30
N ASP A 217 7.16 16.49 -8.53
CA ASP A 217 8.31 16.16 -9.38
C ASP A 217 9.23 15.09 -8.79
N ARG A 218 9.11 14.81 -7.48
CA ARG A 218 9.89 13.79 -6.76
C ARG A 218 9.15 12.49 -6.56
N VAL A 219 7.85 12.46 -6.84
CA VAL A 219 7.05 11.24 -6.70
C VAL A 219 7.40 10.27 -7.82
N PRO A 220 7.88 9.05 -7.52
CA PRO A 220 8.16 8.05 -8.54
C PRO A 220 6.86 7.58 -9.19
N VAL A 221 6.78 7.69 -10.51
CA VAL A 221 5.61 7.31 -11.32
C VAL A 221 6.01 6.26 -12.33
N LEU A 222 5.21 5.21 -12.47
CA LEU A 222 5.43 4.15 -13.44
C LEU A 222 5.44 4.70 -14.89
N PRO A 223 6.31 4.19 -15.76
CA PRO A 223 6.31 4.54 -17.18
C PRO A 223 4.92 4.40 -17.81
N GLU A 224 4.64 5.18 -18.85
CA GLU A 224 3.37 5.26 -19.57
C GLU A 224 2.17 5.80 -18.76
N THR A 225 2.22 5.86 -17.42
CA THR A 225 1.11 6.34 -16.59
C THR A 225 0.58 7.68 -17.06
N ARG A 226 1.48 8.66 -17.29
CA ARG A 226 1.07 10.00 -17.70
C ARG A 226 0.37 10.02 -19.06
N SER A 227 0.95 9.37 -20.06
CA SER A 227 0.37 9.33 -21.40
C SER A 227 -0.98 8.60 -21.45
N LEU A 228 -1.18 7.60 -20.59
CA LEU A 228 -2.45 6.90 -20.45
C LEU A 228 -3.49 7.75 -19.72
N ALA A 229 -3.10 8.45 -18.67
CA ALA A 229 -3.96 9.38 -17.95
C ALA A 229 -4.44 10.53 -18.85
N GLU A 230 -3.57 11.11 -19.69
CA GLU A 230 -3.91 12.13 -20.70
C GLU A 230 -4.93 11.65 -21.72
N GLN A 231 -5.00 10.33 -21.96
CA GLN A 231 -6.03 9.69 -22.80
C GLN A 231 -7.33 9.38 -22.03
N GLY A 232 -7.46 9.79 -20.77
CA GLY A 232 -8.61 9.49 -19.93
C GLY A 232 -8.71 8.02 -19.49
N ILE A 233 -7.58 7.31 -19.49
CA ILE A 233 -7.51 5.92 -19.01
C ILE A 233 -7.20 5.92 -17.53
N MET A 234 -8.25 5.97 -16.72
CA MET A 234 -8.16 5.99 -15.25
C MET A 234 -9.27 5.10 -14.66
N PRO A 235 -9.05 4.47 -13.50
CA PRO A 235 -10.11 3.73 -12.80
C PRO A 235 -11.09 4.69 -12.13
N GLY A 236 -12.32 4.25 -11.93
CA GLY A 236 -13.32 5.03 -11.19
C GLY A 236 -12.91 5.35 -9.74
N GLY A 237 -11.99 4.56 -9.16
CA GLY A 237 -11.39 4.83 -7.85
C GLY A 237 -10.63 6.15 -7.82
N THR A 238 -9.79 6.40 -8.82
CA THR A 238 -8.99 7.62 -8.96
C THR A 238 -9.87 8.87 -9.01
N HIS A 239 -10.97 8.85 -9.77
CA HIS A 239 -11.92 9.97 -9.81
C HIS A 239 -12.58 10.20 -8.45
N ARG A 240 -13.01 9.14 -7.75
CA ARG A 240 -13.60 9.26 -6.42
C ARG A 240 -12.60 9.80 -5.39
N ASN A 241 -11.35 9.38 -5.44
CA ASN A 241 -10.29 9.89 -4.57
C ASN A 241 -10.05 11.38 -4.81
N PHE A 242 -9.96 11.79 -6.07
CA PHE A 242 -9.80 13.19 -6.44
C PHE A 242 -10.98 14.05 -5.95
N ASP A 243 -12.22 13.60 -6.17
CA ASP A 243 -13.42 14.32 -5.72
C ASP A 243 -13.49 14.41 -4.19
N TRP A 244 -13.09 13.35 -3.49
CA TRP A 244 -13.07 13.32 -2.02
C TRP A 244 -12.06 14.30 -1.43
N LEU A 245 -10.91 14.47 -2.08
CA LEU A 245 -9.80 15.28 -1.58
C LEU A 245 -9.83 16.75 -2.02
N LYS A 246 -10.75 17.14 -2.90
CA LYS A 246 -10.74 18.45 -3.57
C LYS A 246 -10.71 19.68 -2.63
N ASP A 247 -11.31 19.56 -1.45
CA ASP A 247 -11.39 20.66 -0.47
C ASP A 247 -10.23 20.65 0.54
N ASP A 248 -9.43 19.58 0.57
CA ASP A 248 -8.37 19.33 1.55
C ASP A 248 -6.96 19.41 0.96
N VAL A 249 -6.84 19.47 -0.39
CA VAL A 249 -5.56 19.50 -1.11
C VAL A 249 -5.45 20.79 -1.93
N ASP A 250 -4.41 21.56 -1.65
CA ASP A 250 -4.06 22.76 -2.41
C ASP A 250 -2.94 22.43 -3.42
N TYR A 251 -3.14 22.71 -4.70
CA TYR A 251 -2.18 22.45 -5.77
C TYR A 251 -1.53 23.76 -6.23
N ALA A 252 -0.20 23.80 -6.32
CA ALA A 252 0.51 24.91 -6.95
C ALA A 252 0.09 25.08 -8.41
N GLY A 253 0.11 26.31 -8.93
CA GLY A 253 -0.45 26.64 -10.24
C GLY A 253 0.20 25.92 -11.43
N HIS A 254 1.39 25.37 -11.28
CA HIS A 254 2.09 24.60 -12.31
C HIS A 254 1.73 23.10 -12.31
N ILE A 255 1.00 22.62 -11.31
CA ILE A 255 0.54 21.22 -11.25
C ILE A 255 -0.68 21.06 -12.14
N ASP A 256 -0.50 20.43 -13.28
CA ASP A 256 -1.58 20.18 -14.24
C ASP A 256 -2.60 19.14 -13.74
N GLU A 257 -3.75 19.10 -14.38
CA GLU A 257 -4.86 18.23 -13.98
C GLU A 257 -4.48 16.75 -14.07
N THR A 258 -3.71 16.35 -15.07
CA THR A 258 -3.24 14.97 -15.22
C THR A 258 -2.43 14.52 -14.01
N MET A 259 -1.48 15.36 -13.54
CA MET A 259 -0.68 15.02 -12.37
C MET A 259 -1.52 14.96 -11.09
N ARG A 260 -2.53 15.82 -10.94
CA ARG A 260 -3.47 15.75 -9.81
C ARG A 260 -4.19 14.40 -9.76
N TYR A 261 -4.66 13.89 -10.90
CA TYR A 261 -5.25 12.55 -10.96
C TYR A 261 -4.24 11.43 -10.67
N ILE A 262 -3.01 11.52 -11.19
CA ILE A 262 -1.96 10.53 -10.94
C ILE A 262 -1.65 10.42 -9.45
N LEU A 263 -1.58 11.54 -8.72
CA LEU A 263 -1.35 11.55 -7.28
C LEU A 263 -2.53 10.99 -6.46
N CYS A 264 -3.75 10.98 -7.04
CA CYS A 264 -4.95 10.37 -6.46
C CYS A 264 -5.21 8.94 -6.99
N ASP A 265 -4.31 8.39 -7.83
CA ASP A 265 -4.54 7.09 -8.48
C ASP A 265 -4.70 5.97 -7.45
N ALA A 266 -5.79 5.20 -7.59
CA ALA A 266 -6.06 4.05 -6.72
C ALA A 266 -5.03 2.95 -6.98
N VAL A 267 -4.31 2.55 -5.95
CA VAL A 267 -3.22 1.59 -6.04
C VAL A 267 -3.64 0.23 -5.48
N THR A 268 -3.12 -0.84 -6.05
CA THR A 268 -3.15 -2.18 -5.47
C THR A 268 -1.73 -2.58 -5.13
N SER A 269 -1.49 -2.98 -3.89
CA SER A 269 -0.16 -3.43 -3.40
C SER A 269 0.95 -2.40 -3.64
N GLY A 270 0.72 -1.16 -3.23
CA GLY A 270 1.69 -0.08 -3.33
C GLY A 270 2.82 -0.17 -2.30
N GLY A 271 3.62 0.89 -2.24
CA GLY A 271 4.74 0.99 -1.31
C GLY A 271 4.33 1.54 0.04
N LEU A 272 5.27 1.51 0.98
CA LEU A 272 5.13 2.20 2.27
C LEU A 272 5.35 3.71 2.07
N LEU A 273 4.57 4.50 2.78
CA LEU A 273 4.79 5.92 3.02
C LEU A 273 5.29 6.07 4.45
N LEU A 274 6.55 6.45 4.59
CA LEU A 274 7.24 6.56 5.87
C LEU A 274 7.45 8.04 6.23
N SER A 275 7.10 8.44 7.46
CA SER A 275 7.45 9.73 8.05
C SER A 275 8.62 9.52 9.00
N VAL A 276 9.74 10.19 8.73
CA VAL A 276 11.00 10.02 9.46
C VAL A 276 11.66 11.35 9.79
N PRO A 277 12.44 11.44 10.89
CA PRO A 277 13.25 12.62 11.16
C PRO A 277 14.09 13.04 9.95
N ALA A 278 14.22 14.34 9.71
CA ALA A 278 14.95 14.86 8.53
C ALA A 278 16.38 14.32 8.42
N GLY A 279 17.05 14.07 9.56
CA GLY A 279 18.41 13.51 9.59
C GLY A 279 18.51 12.05 9.13
N ASP A 280 17.43 11.29 9.23
CA ASP A 280 17.38 9.87 8.87
C ASP A 280 16.94 9.64 7.42
N ALA A 281 16.35 10.65 6.75
CA ALA A 281 15.71 10.47 5.46
C ALA A 281 16.67 10.01 4.35
N GLU A 282 17.76 10.74 4.12
CA GLU A 282 18.76 10.37 3.12
C GLU A 282 19.48 9.04 3.47
N PRO A 283 19.94 8.81 4.72
CA PRO A 283 20.48 7.51 5.12
C PRO A 283 19.51 6.34 4.89
N LEU A 284 18.23 6.51 5.20
CA LEU A 284 17.22 5.47 4.97
C LEU A 284 17.02 5.18 3.48
N VAL A 285 16.90 6.22 2.63
CA VAL A 285 16.77 6.02 1.18
C VAL A 285 18.01 5.30 0.61
N GLN A 286 19.21 5.67 1.04
CA GLN A 286 20.44 4.98 0.62
C GLN A 286 20.45 3.51 1.07
N ALA A 287 20.01 3.21 2.30
CA ALA A 287 19.90 1.84 2.81
C ALA A 287 18.86 1.03 2.02
N LEU A 288 17.70 1.63 1.69
CA LEU A 288 16.66 1.03 0.85
C LEU A 288 17.20 0.69 -0.54
N HIS A 289 17.89 1.64 -1.19
CA HIS A 289 18.52 1.41 -2.50
C HIS A 289 19.55 0.30 -2.44
N GLY A 290 20.39 0.27 -1.39
CA GLY A 290 21.39 -0.77 -1.17
C GLY A 290 20.81 -2.18 -0.95
N LYS A 291 19.51 -2.28 -0.63
CA LYS A 291 18.76 -3.53 -0.47
C LYS A 291 17.82 -3.83 -1.64
N GLY A 292 17.89 -3.06 -2.72
CA GLY A 292 17.13 -3.30 -3.95
C GLY A 292 15.76 -2.60 -4.02
N VAL A 293 15.41 -1.75 -3.05
CA VAL A 293 14.23 -0.87 -3.10
C VAL A 293 14.62 0.42 -3.82
N THR A 294 14.96 0.29 -5.09
CA THR A 294 15.66 1.33 -5.89
C THR A 294 14.80 2.55 -6.23
N GLU A 295 13.49 2.44 -6.12
CA GLU A 295 12.55 3.52 -6.42
C GLU A 295 12.12 4.31 -5.18
N ALA A 296 12.69 3.96 -4.00
CA ALA A 296 12.43 4.74 -2.79
C ALA A 296 12.92 6.18 -2.95
N ALA A 297 12.07 7.14 -2.62
CA ALA A 297 12.36 8.56 -2.80
C ALA A 297 11.77 9.41 -1.67
N ILE A 298 12.46 10.49 -1.32
CA ILE A 298 11.92 11.54 -0.46
C ILE A 298 10.98 12.38 -1.31
N ILE A 299 9.68 12.28 -1.05
CA ILE A 299 8.64 12.90 -1.85
C ILE A 299 8.00 14.13 -1.22
N GLY A 300 8.32 14.41 0.04
CA GLY A 300 7.66 15.49 0.76
C GLY A 300 8.17 15.69 2.17
N GLU A 301 7.41 16.46 2.92
CA GLU A 301 7.71 16.80 4.30
C GLU A 301 6.45 17.08 5.12
N VAL A 302 6.56 16.90 6.41
CA VAL A 302 5.54 17.24 7.40
C VAL A 302 5.80 18.64 7.93
N VAL A 303 4.75 19.47 8.02
CA VAL A 303 4.85 20.87 8.43
C VAL A 303 3.84 21.21 9.52
N SER A 304 4.13 22.28 10.28
CA SER A 304 3.19 22.82 11.28
C SER A 304 2.08 23.67 10.66
N ASP A 305 2.36 24.25 9.49
CA ASP A 305 1.42 25.07 8.76
C ASP A 305 0.28 24.22 8.18
N HIS A 306 -0.88 24.84 7.98
CA HIS A 306 -2.06 24.18 7.38
C HIS A 306 -2.36 22.76 7.90
N PRO A 307 -2.53 22.54 9.23
CA PRO A 307 -2.73 21.23 9.81
C PRO A 307 -3.95 20.53 9.19
N LYS A 308 -3.82 19.20 9.00
CA LYS A 308 -4.84 18.33 8.37
C LYS A 308 -5.13 18.68 6.90
N ARG A 309 -4.19 19.29 6.20
CA ARG A 309 -4.27 19.63 4.77
C ARG A 309 -3.00 19.18 4.06
N ILE A 310 -3.09 19.05 2.76
CA ILE A 310 -1.94 18.75 1.89
C ILE A 310 -1.72 19.91 0.92
N VAL A 311 -0.47 20.30 0.73
CA VAL A 311 -0.04 21.21 -0.33
C VAL A 311 0.84 20.44 -1.32
N VAL A 312 0.47 20.43 -2.58
CA VAL A 312 1.25 19.83 -3.68
C VAL A 312 2.00 20.93 -4.42
N LYS A 313 3.33 20.79 -4.49
CA LYS A 313 4.24 21.75 -5.12
C LYS A 313 4.95 21.14 -6.31
#